data_0480e1ab92c71726e44f75c16796885c
#
_entry.id   0480e1ab92c71726e44f75c16796885c
#
_cell.length_a   1.000
_cell.length_b   1.000
_cell.length_c   1.000
_cell.angle_alpha   90.00
_cell.angle_beta   90.00
_cell.angle_gamma   90.00
#
_symmetry.space_group_name_H-M   'P 1'
#
loop_
_entity.id
_entity.type
_entity.pdbx_description
1 polymer ?
#
loop_
_entity_poly.entity_id
_entity_poly.type
_entity_poly.pdbx_seq_one_letter_code
_entity_poly.pdbx_strand_id
1 'polypeptide(L)'
;MKILRASEDYLEAMLMMQEKHGYIRSIDIAEYLGVTKPSVSYTTKRLKENGYITMDKDGLITLTDSGLAIANKMLDRHHTLTRFLMALGIDEKTAEQDACKMDHDISQQTYEAICAHAKLHF
;
A
#
# COMPACT_ATOMS: atom_id res chain seq x y z
N MET A 1 13.32 3.53 12.79
CA MET A 1 13.28 2.09 12.50
C MET A 1 12.86 1.86 11.06
N LYS A 2 13.59 1.01 10.35
CA LYS A 2 13.24 0.71 8.96
C LYS A 2 11.98 -0.16 8.93
N ILE A 3 10.96 0.29 8.20
CA ILE A 3 9.73 -0.47 8.06
C ILE A 3 9.94 -1.63 7.07
N LEU A 4 9.38 -2.79 7.38
CA LEU A 4 9.47 -3.97 6.52
C LEU A 4 8.47 -3.87 5.36
N ARG A 5 8.83 -4.51 4.24
CA ARG A 5 7.96 -4.56 3.06
C ARG A 5 6.54 -5.04 3.38
N ALA A 6 6.42 -6.09 4.20
CA ALA A 6 5.11 -6.59 4.59
C ALA A 6 4.27 -5.54 5.30
N SER A 7 4.91 -4.72 6.15
CA SER A 7 4.22 -3.64 6.85
C SER A 7 3.78 -2.54 5.88
N GLU A 8 4.60 -2.24 4.87
CA GLU A 8 4.24 -1.29 3.81
C GLU A 8 3.03 -1.79 3.03
N ASP A 9 3.00 -3.09 2.68
CA ASP A 9 1.86 -3.71 1.99
C ASP A 9 0.58 -3.57 2.80
N TYR A 10 0.65 -3.83 4.10
CA TYR A 10 -0.50 -3.72 4.99
C TYR A 10 -1.00 -2.28 5.09
N LEU A 11 -0.11 -1.31 5.25
CA LEU A 11 -0.48 0.10 5.36
C LEU A 11 -1.10 0.60 4.05
N GLU A 12 -0.55 0.20 2.91
CA GLU A 12 -1.11 0.53 1.60
C GLU A 12 -2.50 -0.07 1.44
N ALA A 13 -2.68 -1.36 1.79
CA ALA A 13 -3.97 -2.03 1.74
C ALA A 13 -4.99 -1.34 2.63
N MET A 14 -4.58 -0.91 3.82
CA MET A 14 -5.45 -0.19 4.75
C MET A 14 -5.96 1.11 4.14
N LEU A 15 -5.09 1.89 3.50
CA LEU A 15 -5.50 3.13 2.86
C LEU A 15 -6.45 2.87 1.69
N MET A 16 -6.17 1.84 0.89
CA MET A 16 -7.04 1.45 -0.22
C MET A 16 -8.43 1.04 0.29
N MET A 17 -8.50 0.29 1.39
CA MET A 17 -9.77 -0.11 1.99
C MET A 17 -10.53 1.09 2.53
N GLN A 18 -9.84 2.05 3.16
CA GLN A 18 -10.45 3.27 3.65
C GLN A 18 -11.06 4.09 2.53
N GLU A 19 -10.35 4.23 1.41
CA GLU A 19 -10.86 4.94 0.25
C GLU A 19 -12.07 4.23 -0.38
N LYS A 20 -12.03 2.90 -0.41
CA LYS A 20 -13.07 2.10 -1.05
C LYS A 20 -14.33 1.94 -0.19
N HIS A 21 -14.16 1.73 1.12
CA HIS A 21 -15.26 1.40 2.04
C HIS A 21 -15.56 2.49 3.08
N GLY A 22 -14.63 3.41 3.30
CA GLY A 22 -14.75 4.41 4.37
C GLY A 22 -14.35 3.89 5.74
N TYR A 23 -13.89 2.63 5.84
CA TYR A 23 -13.45 2.01 7.09
C TYR A 23 -12.42 0.92 6.78
N ILE A 24 -11.69 0.50 7.82
CA ILE A 24 -10.64 -0.52 7.70
C ILE A 24 -10.91 -1.64 8.69
N ARG A 25 -11.06 -2.87 8.18
CA ARG A 25 -11.25 -4.08 8.99
C ARG A 25 -10.22 -5.13 8.63
N SER A 26 -9.76 -5.89 9.64
CA SER A 26 -8.78 -6.95 9.46
C SER A 26 -9.19 -7.99 8.44
N ILE A 27 -10.46 -8.36 8.41
CA ILE A 27 -10.96 -9.37 7.46
C ILE A 27 -10.79 -8.91 6.01
N ASP A 28 -11.02 -7.64 5.74
CA ASP A 28 -10.89 -7.09 4.38
C ASP A 28 -9.43 -7.08 3.95
N ILE A 29 -8.53 -6.79 4.88
CA ILE A 29 -7.08 -6.82 4.61
C ILE A 29 -6.64 -8.27 4.29
N ALA A 30 -7.11 -9.24 5.08
CA ALA A 30 -6.79 -10.65 4.86
C ALA A 30 -7.21 -11.10 3.47
N GLU A 31 -8.42 -10.75 3.05
CA GLU A 31 -8.94 -11.09 1.73
C GLU A 31 -8.15 -10.40 0.62
N TYR A 32 -7.89 -9.12 0.76
CA TYR A 32 -7.21 -8.34 -0.27
C TYR A 32 -5.78 -8.82 -0.47
N LEU A 33 -5.04 -9.05 0.61
CA LEU A 33 -3.64 -9.48 0.54
C LEU A 33 -3.47 -10.99 0.34
N GLY A 34 -4.55 -11.76 0.50
CA GLY A 34 -4.49 -13.21 0.38
C GLY A 34 -3.68 -13.87 1.49
N VAL A 35 -3.76 -13.32 2.70
CA VAL A 35 -3.02 -13.81 3.86
C VAL A 35 -3.98 -14.37 4.92
N THR A 36 -3.44 -15.12 5.88
CA THR A 36 -4.23 -15.73 6.94
C THR A 36 -4.63 -14.72 8.01
N LYS A 37 -5.69 -15.02 8.75
CA LYS A 37 -6.11 -14.20 9.89
C LYS A 37 -5.03 -14.07 10.95
N PRO A 38 -4.31 -15.16 11.35
CA PRO A 38 -3.18 -15.02 12.27
C PRO A 38 -2.08 -14.09 11.79
N SER A 39 -1.78 -14.10 10.48
CA SER A 39 -0.79 -13.19 9.89
C SER A 39 -1.23 -11.74 10.02
N VAL A 40 -2.51 -11.46 9.76
CA VAL A 40 -3.06 -10.11 9.92
C VAL A 40 -3.00 -9.68 11.39
N SER A 41 -3.40 -10.55 12.32
CA SER A 41 -3.37 -10.24 13.75
C SER A 41 -1.96 -9.93 14.22
N TYR A 42 -0.98 -10.72 13.78
CA TYR A 42 0.43 -10.51 14.13
C TYR A 42 0.93 -9.16 13.62
N THR A 43 0.70 -8.88 12.35
CA THR A 43 1.20 -7.65 11.71
C THR A 43 0.48 -6.40 12.24
N THR A 44 -0.83 -6.47 12.42
CA THR A 44 -1.59 -5.33 12.97
C THR A 44 -1.17 -5.00 14.39
N LYS A 45 -0.88 -6.02 15.20
CA LYS A 45 -0.37 -5.82 16.56
C LYS A 45 0.97 -5.07 16.51
N ARG A 46 1.87 -5.47 15.64
CA ARG A 46 3.17 -4.80 15.49
C ARG A 46 3.03 -3.36 14.99
N LEU A 47 2.17 -3.14 14.02
CA LEU A 47 1.90 -1.79 13.51
C LEU A 47 1.32 -0.89 14.59
N LYS A 48 0.44 -1.43 15.41
CA LYS A 48 -0.14 -0.71 16.55
C LYS A 48 0.93 -0.37 17.59
N GLU A 49 1.77 -1.34 17.94
CA GLU A 49 2.86 -1.14 18.90
C GLU A 49 3.86 -0.08 18.43
N ASN A 50 4.09 0.01 17.13
CA ASN A 50 5.02 0.98 16.55
C ASN A 50 4.36 2.32 16.18
N GLY A 51 3.10 2.52 16.51
CA GLY A 51 2.43 3.79 16.35
C GLY A 51 1.95 4.12 14.94
N TYR A 52 1.85 3.13 14.06
CA TYR A 52 1.37 3.36 12.69
C TYR A 52 -0.14 3.26 12.56
N ILE A 53 -0.80 2.53 13.45
CA ILE A 53 -2.26 2.40 13.46
C ILE A 53 -2.78 2.42 14.90
N THR A 54 -4.09 2.66 15.01
CA THR A 54 -4.85 2.43 16.25
C THR A 54 -6.00 1.47 15.91
N MET A 55 -6.52 0.81 16.92
CA MET A 55 -7.66 -0.09 16.74
C MET A 55 -8.63 0.13 17.90
N ASP A 56 -9.91 0.31 17.57
CA ASP A 56 -10.93 0.48 18.60
C ASP A 56 -11.43 -0.88 19.12
N LYS A 57 -12.35 -0.84 20.08
CA LYS A 57 -12.90 -2.05 20.71
C LYS A 57 -13.69 -2.93 19.72
N ASP A 58 -14.16 -2.36 18.62
CA ASP A 58 -14.94 -3.08 17.61
C ASP A 58 -14.06 -3.62 16.48
N GLY A 59 -12.73 -3.46 16.61
CA GLY A 59 -11.78 -3.95 15.63
C GLY A 59 -11.60 -3.05 14.42
N LEU A 60 -12.14 -1.83 14.45
CA LEU A 60 -11.93 -0.87 13.38
C LEU A 60 -10.55 -0.23 13.51
N ILE A 61 -9.83 -0.21 12.40
CA ILE A 61 -8.46 0.28 12.34
C ILE A 61 -8.46 1.73 11.83
N THR A 62 -7.61 2.55 12.42
CA THR A 62 -7.38 3.93 11.96
C THR A 62 -5.89 4.12 11.73
N LEU A 63 -5.52 4.68 10.59
CA LEU A 63 -4.13 5.03 10.31
C LEU A 63 -3.76 6.28 11.10
N THR A 64 -2.62 6.23 11.79
CA THR A 64 -2.06 7.42 12.43
C THR A 64 -1.40 8.29 11.37
N ASP A 65 -0.97 9.50 11.71
CA ASP A 65 -0.27 10.37 10.77
C ASP A 65 0.97 9.68 10.20
N SER A 66 1.72 8.95 11.04
CA SER A 66 2.90 8.19 10.60
C SER A 66 2.53 7.07 9.63
N GLY A 67 1.48 6.32 9.93
CA GLY A 67 1.01 5.23 9.07
C GLY A 67 0.46 5.76 7.76
N LEU A 68 -0.29 6.85 7.82
CA LEU A 68 -0.87 7.47 6.64
C LEU A 68 0.22 8.00 5.69
N ALA A 69 1.29 8.58 6.22
CA ALA A 69 2.40 9.08 5.41
C ALA A 69 3.04 7.95 4.60
N ILE A 70 3.26 6.80 5.24
CA ILE A 70 3.83 5.62 4.56
C ILE A 70 2.84 5.06 3.53
N ALA A 71 1.58 4.94 3.92
CA ALA A 71 0.53 4.42 3.04
C ALA A 71 0.35 5.29 1.79
N ASN A 72 0.34 6.61 1.97
CA ASN A 72 0.25 7.55 0.85
C ASN A 72 1.43 7.41 -0.10
N LYS A 73 2.64 7.30 0.44
CA LYS A 73 3.84 7.12 -0.36
C LYS A 73 3.76 5.87 -1.22
N MET A 74 3.33 4.76 -0.62
CA MET A 74 3.21 3.49 -1.34
C MET A 74 2.09 3.54 -2.38
N LEU A 75 0.96 4.14 -2.05
CA LEU A 75 -0.17 4.25 -2.97
C LEU A 75 0.16 5.16 -4.15
N ASP A 76 0.86 6.27 -3.91
CA ASP A 76 1.32 7.16 -4.98
C ASP A 76 2.26 6.42 -5.93
N ARG A 77 3.19 5.62 -5.38
CA ARG A 77 4.09 4.80 -6.20
C ARG A 77 3.30 3.78 -7.02
N HIS A 78 2.32 3.14 -6.41
CA HIS A 78 1.45 2.18 -7.08
C HIS A 78 0.71 2.83 -8.26
N HIS A 79 0.08 3.97 -8.05
CA HIS A 79 -0.66 4.67 -9.10
C HIS A 79 0.26 5.14 -10.23
N THR A 80 1.41 5.71 -9.90
CA THR A 80 2.38 6.18 -10.89
C THR A 80 2.89 5.03 -11.75
N LEU A 81 3.25 3.91 -11.12
CA LEU A 81 3.75 2.75 -11.85
C LEU A 81 2.66 2.12 -12.70
N THR A 82 1.43 2.04 -12.20
CA THR A 82 0.29 1.53 -12.98
C THR A 82 0.11 2.37 -14.24
N ARG A 83 0.08 3.69 -14.12
CA ARG A 83 -0.09 4.60 -15.25
C ARG A 83 1.06 4.49 -16.24
N PHE A 84 2.29 4.37 -15.74
CA PHE A 84 3.47 4.19 -16.58
C PHE A 84 3.37 2.92 -17.40
N LEU A 85 3.00 1.80 -16.78
CA LEU A 85 2.86 0.52 -17.48
C LEU A 85 1.73 0.57 -18.51
N MET A 86 0.61 1.22 -18.18
CA MET A 86 -0.49 1.40 -19.14
C MET A 86 -0.05 2.24 -20.35
N ALA A 87 0.79 3.25 -20.12
CA ALA A 87 1.33 4.07 -21.21
C ALA A 87 2.24 3.26 -22.15
N LEU A 88 2.83 2.16 -21.65
CA LEU A 88 3.60 1.23 -22.48
C LEU A 88 2.72 0.26 -23.28
N GLY A 89 1.40 0.31 -23.09
CA GLY A 89 0.47 -0.56 -23.78
C GLY A 89 0.02 -1.77 -22.99
N ILE A 90 0.34 -1.84 -21.68
CA ILE A 90 -0.07 -2.94 -20.83
C ILE A 90 -1.50 -2.67 -20.34
N ASP A 91 -2.36 -3.69 -20.35
CA ASP A 91 -3.73 -3.55 -19.90
C ASP A 91 -3.80 -3.18 -18.40
N GLU A 92 -4.87 -2.52 -17.99
CA GLU A 92 -5.01 -1.97 -16.64
C GLU A 92 -4.83 -3.05 -15.55
N LYS A 93 -5.47 -4.20 -15.71
CA LYS A 93 -5.41 -5.27 -14.70
C LYS A 93 -3.98 -5.77 -14.50
N THR A 94 -3.28 -6.04 -15.60
CA THR A 94 -1.88 -6.49 -15.55
C THR A 94 -1.00 -5.40 -14.98
N ALA A 95 -1.22 -4.15 -15.42
CA ALA A 95 -0.45 -3.00 -14.92
C ALA A 95 -0.58 -2.83 -13.41
N GLU A 96 -1.80 -2.94 -12.87
CA GLU A 96 -2.04 -2.86 -11.43
C GLU A 96 -1.33 -3.97 -10.67
N GLN A 97 -1.39 -5.20 -11.17
CA GLN A 97 -0.75 -6.35 -10.55
C GLN A 97 0.76 -6.19 -10.53
N ASP A 98 1.35 -5.79 -11.65
CA ASP A 98 2.80 -5.61 -11.76
C ASP A 98 3.28 -4.41 -10.95
N ALA A 99 2.53 -3.31 -10.95
CA ALA A 99 2.85 -2.13 -10.16
C ALA A 99 2.90 -2.47 -8.66
N CYS A 100 1.98 -3.30 -8.20
CA CYS A 100 1.95 -3.75 -6.81
C CYS A 100 3.22 -4.52 -6.43
N LYS A 101 3.79 -5.28 -7.37
CA LYS A 101 5.05 -6.00 -7.15
C LYS A 101 6.24 -5.06 -7.22
N MET A 102 6.22 -4.09 -8.11
CA MET A 102 7.35 -3.19 -8.37
C MET A 102 7.52 -2.10 -7.31
N ASP A 103 6.43 -1.58 -6.75
CA ASP A 103 6.48 -0.39 -5.92
C ASP A 103 7.32 -0.55 -4.65
N HIS A 104 7.49 -1.77 -4.16
CA HIS A 104 8.31 -2.06 -2.97
C HIS A 104 9.74 -2.46 -3.32
N ASP A 105 10.00 -2.87 -4.54
CA ASP A 105 11.27 -3.50 -4.93
C ASP A 105 12.20 -2.60 -5.73
N ILE A 106 11.73 -1.48 -6.23
CA ILE A 106 12.58 -0.54 -6.98
C ILE A 106 13.17 0.51 -6.06
N SER A 107 14.35 1.00 -6.43
CA SER A 107 15.00 2.07 -5.69
C SER A 107 14.27 3.40 -5.86
N GLN A 108 14.54 4.34 -4.95
CA GLN A 108 14.00 5.70 -5.08
C GLN A 108 14.53 6.37 -6.34
N GLN A 109 15.78 6.13 -6.69
CA GLN A 109 16.37 6.66 -7.93
C GLN A 109 15.60 6.20 -9.17
N THR A 110 15.30 4.91 -9.26
CA THR A 110 14.54 4.35 -10.38
C THR A 110 13.14 4.93 -10.42
N TYR A 111 12.48 5.02 -9.27
CA TYR A 111 11.15 5.58 -9.18
C TYR A 111 11.12 7.04 -9.64
N GLU A 112 12.08 7.85 -9.18
CA GLU A 112 12.18 9.26 -9.59
C GLU A 112 12.42 9.41 -11.09
N ALA A 113 13.23 8.53 -11.68
CA ALA A 113 13.47 8.52 -13.12
C ALA A 113 12.18 8.21 -13.90
N ILE A 114 11.39 7.27 -13.42
CA ILE A 114 10.08 6.94 -14.01
C ILE A 114 9.13 8.14 -13.90
N CYS A 115 9.09 8.80 -12.75
CA CYS A 115 8.26 9.98 -12.55
C CYS A 115 8.64 11.13 -13.50
N ALA A 116 9.93 11.36 -13.68
CA ALA A 116 10.43 12.39 -14.58
C ALA A 116 10.01 12.11 -16.03
N HIS A 117 10.12 10.86 -16.46
CA HIS A 117 9.69 10.42 -17.77
C HIS A 117 8.16 10.58 -17.92
N ALA A 118 7.42 10.18 -16.89
CA ALA A 118 5.96 10.27 -16.88
C ALA A 118 5.46 11.71 -17.03
N LYS A 119 6.12 12.68 -16.39
CA LYS A 119 5.77 14.10 -16.52
C LYS A 119 5.88 14.60 -17.95
N LEU A 120 6.77 14.01 -18.74
CA LEU A 120 7.00 14.41 -20.12
C LEU A 120 6.04 13.73 -21.10
N HIS A 121 5.51 12.56 -20.72
CA HIS A 121 4.79 11.69 -21.66
C HIS A 121 3.35 11.31 -21.23
N PHE A 122 2.93 11.74 -20.07
CA PHE A 122 1.58 11.45 -19.57
C PHE A 122 0.67 12.67 -19.74
#